data_14c9a57273b0e28584a1acbbdc15a9b6
#
_entry.id   14c9a57273b0e28584a1acbbdc15a9b6
#
_cell.length_a   1.000
_cell.length_b   1.000
_cell.length_c   1.000
_cell.angle_alpha   90.00
_cell.angle_beta   90.00
_cell.angle_gamma   90.00
#
_symmetry.space_group_name_H-M   'P 1'
#
loop_
_entity.id
_entity.type
_entity.pdbx_description
1 polymer ?
#
loop_
_entity_poly.entity_id
_entity_poly.type
_entity_poly.pdbx_seq_one_letter_code
_entity_poly.pdbx_strand_id
1 'polypeptide(L)'
;STLDRSSAASDVYKRQSSGIAKALSEAEQERNTPLARHLSRQLALMSSAQISTLDSFFQTLIRRYFYLIDLDPNTKMLTDSNEIYALEQDVLSEVLETYYERGEPAFLDCADLLSGGFEDSGFKDTILSLYHFSCSMPFPEDWLGSLSRPYGENGAAALSDLPWTKDILEDFRRRAQSWADSYRQIFTFLENEPALAPYAETLSDEFDAFTILSKAETWDEWYKDAPNISFAKLKAVKKSSSEDPIRFEEIKNNVQAIRNSVKKEVSERLIPFFAIPEEQWLHDVIRMYPIVRALSEVTIAFSRAYAGRKKQEGLMEFTDMEHYVLDIL
;
A
#
# COMPACT_ATOMS: atom_id res chain seq x y z
N SER A 1 15.48 -5.16 17.83
CA SER A 1 15.72 -5.56 19.21
C SER A 1 15.32 -4.43 20.15
N THR A 2 14.43 -4.70 21.10
CA THR A 2 13.89 -3.76 22.09
C THR A 2 14.96 -3.24 23.07
N LEU A 3 16.01 -4.02 23.34
CA LEU A 3 17.15 -3.63 24.16
C LEU A 3 17.98 -2.49 23.53
N ASP A 4 18.10 -2.46 22.23
CA ASP A 4 18.90 -1.45 21.49
C ASP A 4 18.21 -0.08 21.46
N ARG A 5 16.87 -0.06 21.40
CA ARG A 5 16.06 1.18 21.40
C ARG A 5 16.01 1.86 22.76
N SER A 6 15.95 1.08 23.85
CA SER A 6 16.02 1.58 25.22
C SER A 6 17.40 2.23 25.53
N SER A 7 18.47 1.64 25.00
CA SER A 7 19.81 2.21 25.08
C SER A 7 19.90 3.56 24.36
N ALA A 8 19.33 3.69 23.16
CA ALA A 8 19.36 4.92 22.36
C ALA A 8 18.64 6.09 23.07
N ALA A 9 17.49 5.86 23.70
CA ALA A 9 16.78 6.90 24.45
C ALA A 9 17.57 7.36 25.68
N SER A 10 18.21 6.42 26.41
CA SER A 10 19.11 6.73 27.52
C SER A 10 20.33 7.54 27.07
N ASP A 11 20.90 7.24 25.90
CA ASP A 11 22.04 7.97 25.36
C ASP A 11 21.67 9.39 24.91
N VAL A 12 20.48 9.58 24.33
CA VAL A 12 19.95 10.92 23.99
C VAL A 12 19.80 11.76 25.27
N TYR A 13 19.21 11.20 26.32
CA TYR A 13 19.05 11.87 27.62
C TYR A 13 20.41 12.29 28.18
N LYS A 14 21.38 11.37 28.22
CA LYS A 14 22.74 11.65 28.73
C LYS A 14 23.46 12.73 27.93
N ARG A 15 23.34 12.73 26.59
CA ARG A 15 23.95 13.77 25.74
C ARG A 15 23.32 15.13 25.96
N GLN A 16 21.99 15.20 26.07
CA GLN A 16 21.28 16.45 26.31
C GLN A 16 21.59 17.03 27.68
N SER A 17 21.55 16.21 28.74
CA SER A 17 21.89 16.64 30.09
C SER A 17 23.35 17.12 30.20
N SER A 18 24.28 16.42 29.57
CA SER A 18 25.69 16.82 29.51
C SER A 18 25.88 18.14 28.73
N GLY A 19 25.14 18.32 27.61
CA GLY A 19 25.19 19.56 26.84
C GLY A 19 24.69 20.77 27.61
N ILE A 20 23.57 20.64 28.32
CA ILE A 20 23.01 21.71 29.15
C ILE A 20 23.92 22.01 30.36
N ALA A 21 24.47 20.97 30.99
CA ALA A 21 25.40 21.15 32.11
C ALA A 21 26.68 21.90 31.69
N LYS A 22 27.22 21.59 30.48
CA LYS A 22 28.34 22.31 29.92
C LYS A 22 28.00 23.78 29.63
N ALA A 23 26.89 24.06 28.98
CA ALA A 23 26.41 25.41 28.72
C ALA A 23 26.15 26.21 30.01
N LEU A 24 25.67 25.56 31.07
CA LEU A 24 25.50 26.16 32.38
C LEU A 24 26.84 26.60 32.96
N SER A 25 27.87 25.72 32.92
CA SER A 25 29.20 26.04 33.41
C SER A 25 29.82 27.21 32.64
N GLU A 26 29.65 27.26 31.32
CA GLU A 26 30.09 28.38 30.48
C GLU A 26 29.39 29.70 30.84
N ALA A 27 28.06 29.67 31.03
CA ALA A 27 27.27 30.84 31.43
C ALA A 27 27.63 31.35 32.83
N GLU A 28 28.00 30.49 33.76
CA GLU A 28 28.47 30.84 35.08
C GLU A 28 29.87 31.51 35.02
N GLN A 29 30.78 30.97 34.21
CA GLN A 29 32.09 31.56 33.97
C GLN A 29 32.02 32.94 33.34
N GLU A 30 31.10 33.15 32.40
CA GLU A 30 30.83 34.44 31.74
C GLU A 30 30.03 35.41 32.62
N ARG A 31 29.63 35.03 33.82
CA ARG A 31 28.78 35.80 34.74
C ARG A 31 27.41 36.17 34.14
N ASN A 32 26.93 35.37 33.19
CA ASN A 32 25.61 35.56 32.57
C ASN A 32 24.50 34.98 33.46
N THR A 33 24.20 35.67 34.55
CA THR A 33 23.22 35.22 35.58
C THR A 33 21.83 34.88 35.06
N PRO A 34 21.25 35.62 34.10
CA PRO A 34 19.95 35.25 33.53
C PRO A 34 20.00 33.92 32.78
N LEU A 35 21.03 33.69 31.96
CA LEU A 35 21.22 32.45 31.22
C LEU A 35 21.50 31.26 32.14
N ALA A 36 22.38 31.44 33.14
CA ALA A 36 22.70 30.42 34.13
C ALA A 36 21.43 29.98 34.90
N ARG A 37 20.57 30.91 35.32
CA ARG A 37 19.28 30.57 35.97
C ARG A 37 18.35 29.80 35.02
N HIS A 38 18.25 30.20 33.76
CA HIS A 38 17.44 29.50 32.77
C HIS A 38 17.95 28.08 32.59
N LEU A 39 19.24 27.86 32.36
CA LEU A 39 19.86 26.55 32.15
C LEU A 39 19.75 25.67 33.41
N SER A 40 19.95 26.21 34.62
CA SER A 40 19.70 25.48 35.87
C SER A 40 18.27 24.99 35.99
N ARG A 41 17.31 25.82 35.63
CA ARG A 41 15.89 25.42 35.61
C ARG A 41 15.61 24.33 34.58
N GLN A 42 16.17 24.45 33.39
CA GLN A 42 16.01 23.41 32.35
C GLN A 42 16.65 22.09 32.80
N LEU A 43 17.82 22.12 33.40
CA LEU A 43 18.49 20.93 33.92
C LEU A 43 17.65 20.23 35.02
N ALA A 44 17.05 21.01 35.91
CA ALA A 44 16.15 20.47 36.95
C ALA A 44 14.86 19.86 36.33
N LEU A 45 14.33 20.47 35.27
CA LEU A 45 13.15 19.94 34.56
C LEU A 45 13.45 18.71 33.74
N MET A 46 14.69 18.50 33.29
CA MET A 46 15.06 17.29 32.55
C MET A 46 14.83 15.99 33.31
N SER A 47 14.99 16.00 34.63
CA SER A 47 14.72 14.80 35.47
C SER A 47 13.24 14.38 35.43
N SER A 48 12.35 15.30 35.15
CA SER A 48 10.90 15.06 34.98
C SER A 48 10.47 14.89 33.52
N ALA A 49 11.38 15.12 32.56
CA ALA A 49 11.07 14.94 31.15
C ALA A 49 10.95 13.44 30.80
N GLN A 50 9.85 13.08 30.15
CA GLN A 50 9.65 11.71 29.68
C GLN A 50 10.38 11.51 28.35
N ILE A 51 11.69 11.23 28.42
CA ILE A 51 12.50 10.86 27.25
C ILE A 51 12.56 9.34 27.20
N SER A 52 11.73 8.74 26.37
CA SER A 52 11.59 7.28 26.23
C SER A 52 11.34 6.89 24.77
N THR A 53 11.42 5.59 24.48
CA THR A 53 10.87 5.07 23.23
C THR A 53 9.36 5.21 23.22
N LEU A 54 8.75 5.19 22.04
CA LEU A 54 7.30 5.27 21.89
C LEU A 54 6.59 4.15 22.67
N ASP A 55 7.10 2.92 22.58
CA ASP A 55 6.56 1.76 23.31
C ASP A 55 6.60 1.95 24.83
N SER A 56 7.72 2.48 25.36
CA SER A 56 7.84 2.76 26.80
C SER A 56 6.89 3.87 27.26
N PHE A 57 6.65 4.85 26.40
CA PHE A 57 5.65 5.88 26.66
C PHE A 57 4.23 5.30 26.67
N PHE A 58 3.90 4.47 25.68
CA PHE A 58 2.62 3.76 25.61
C PHE A 58 2.38 2.89 26.85
N GLN A 59 3.35 2.08 27.24
CA GLN A 59 3.26 1.29 28.49
C GLN A 59 3.01 2.17 29.71
N THR A 60 3.64 3.34 29.78
CA THR A 60 3.44 4.27 30.89
C THR A 60 2.02 4.82 30.92
N LEU A 61 1.47 5.18 29.74
CA LEU A 61 0.09 5.64 29.61
C LEU A 61 -0.89 4.54 30.01
N ILE A 62 -0.72 3.33 29.45
CA ILE A 62 -1.59 2.18 29.75
C ILE A 62 -1.58 1.86 31.24
N ARG A 63 -0.40 1.77 31.87
CA ARG A 63 -0.28 1.53 33.33
C ARG A 63 -0.94 2.62 34.19
N ARG A 64 -1.02 3.83 33.68
CA ARG A 64 -1.65 4.95 34.38
C ARG A 64 -3.16 4.99 34.21
N TYR A 65 -3.66 4.56 33.05
CA TYR A 65 -5.05 4.73 32.64
C TYR A 65 -5.76 3.42 32.30
N PHE A 66 -5.20 2.25 32.70
CA PHE A 66 -5.75 0.91 32.43
C PHE A 66 -7.24 0.76 32.78
N TYR A 67 -7.70 1.50 33.78
CA TYR A 67 -9.09 1.48 34.25
C TYR A 67 -10.07 2.14 33.26
N LEU A 68 -9.60 2.97 32.34
CA LEU A 68 -10.42 3.58 31.29
C LEU A 68 -10.72 2.61 30.15
N ILE A 69 -9.81 1.67 29.90
CA ILE A 69 -9.88 0.70 28.80
C ILE A 69 -10.23 -0.72 29.28
N ASP A 70 -10.67 -0.87 30.51
CA ASP A 70 -11.04 -2.15 31.13
C ASP A 70 -9.96 -3.24 30.93
N LEU A 71 -8.69 -2.88 31.15
CA LEU A 71 -7.53 -3.75 31.03
C LEU A 71 -7.06 -4.21 32.42
N ASP A 72 -6.71 -5.51 32.55
CA ASP A 72 -6.06 -6.01 33.78
C ASP A 72 -4.65 -5.41 33.89
N PRO A 73 -4.32 -4.78 35.04
CA PRO A 73 -2.98 -4.23 35.28
C PRO A 73 -1.86 -5.29 35.25
N ASN A 74 -2.18 -6.57 35.37
CA ASN A 74 -1.23 -7.68 35.31
C ASN A 74 -1.08 -8.26 33.89
N THR A 75 -1.73 -7.68 32.88
CA THR A 75 -1.62 -8.12 31.47
C THR A 75 -0.16 -8.17 31.03
N LYS A 76 0.24 -9.28 30.42
CA LYS A 76 1.61 -9.57 30.00
C LYS A 76 1.77 -9.31 28.51
N MET A 77 2.96 -8.86 28.13
CA MET A 77 3.32 -8.73 26.71
C MET A 77 3.57 -10.11 26.10
N LEU A 78 2.84 -10.43 25.04
CA LEU A 78 3.04 -11.57 24.18
C LEU A 78 4.05 -11.17 23.09
N THR A 79 5.25 -11.76 23.12
CA THR A 79 6.36 -11.37 22.25
C THR A 79 6.99 -12.54 21.49
N ASP A 80 6.66 -13.77 21.86
CA ASP A 80 7.12 -14.96 21.15
C ASP A 80 6.27 -15.18 19.88
N SER A 81 6.92 -15.15 18.73
CA SER A 81 6.24 -15.29 17.45
C SER A 81 5.59 -16.66 17.25
N ASN A 82 6.09 -17.70 17.89
CA ASN A 82 5.48 -19.04 17.79
C ASN A 82 4.22 -19.13 18.66
N GLU A 83 4.22 -18.50 19.84
CA GLU A 83 3.04 -18.42 20.69
C GLU A 83 1.94 -17.57 20.02
N ILE A 84 2.30 -16.42 19.44
CA ILE A 84 1.38 -15.58 18.64
C ILE A 84 0.76 -16.41 17.53
N TYR A 85 1.60 -17.04 16.70
CA TYR A 85 1.13 -17.86 15.57
C TYR A 85 0.19 -18.99 16.00
N ALA A 86 0.56 -19.71 17.07
CA ALA A 86 -0.27 -20.81 17.57
C ALA A 86 -1.64 -20.30 18.04
N LEU A 87 -1.68 -19.19 18.80
CA LEU A 87 -2.91 -18.60 19.29
C LEU A 87 -3.80 -18.07 18.14
N GLU A 88 -3.18 -17.45 17.12
CA GLU A 88 -3.90 -17.00 15.92
C GLU A 88 -4.54 -18.18 15.18
N GLN A 89 -3.80 -19.28 14.97
CA GLN A 89 -4.31 -20.46 14.26
C GLN A 89 -5.45 -21.15 15.04
N ASP A 90 -5.34 -21.23 16.35
CA ASP A 90 -6.37 -21.83 17.20
C ASP A 90 -7.66 -21.02 17.13
N VAL A 91 -7.59 -19.71 17.36
CA VAL A 91 -8.75 -18.81 17.33
C VAL A 91 -9.36 -18.74 15.92
N LEU A 92 -8.52 -18.66 14.87
CA LEU A 92 -9.02 -18.63 13.50
C LEU A 92 -9.78 -19.92 13.15
N SER A 93 -9.27 -21.07 13.59
CA SER A 93 -9.93 -22.35 13.34
C SER A 93 -11.30 -22.42 14.03
N GLU A 94 -11.44 -21.96 15.28
CA GLU A 94 -12.73 -21.88 15.99
C GLU A 94 -13.73 -20.94 15.29
N VAL A 95 -13.25 -19.80 14.82
CA VAL A 95 -14.10 -18.84 14.07
C VAL A 95 -14.57 -19.46 12.74
N LEU A 96 -13.65 -20.04 11.98
CA LEU A 96 -13.99 -20.67 10.70
C LEU A 96 -14.97 -21.83 10.85
N GLU A 97 -14.80 -22.68 11.86
CA GLU A 97 -15.75 -23.78 12.16
C GLU A 97 -17.17 -23.22 12.34
N THR A 98 -17.33 -22.13 13.10
CA THR A 98 -18.62 -21.47 13.29
C THR A 98 -19.22 -20.96 11.97
N TYR A 99 -18.39 -20.40 11.08
CA TYR A 99 -18.86 -19.89 9.78
C TYR A 99 -19.21 -21.02 8.80
N TYR A 100 -18.42 -22.11 8.79
CA TYR A 100 -18.75 -23.30 7.99
C TYR A 100 -20.05 -23.97 8.46
N GLU A 101 -20.31 -24.04 9.77
CA GLU A 101 -21.56 -24.55 10.32
C GLU A 101 -22.78 -23.70 9.91
N ARG A 102 -22.64 -22.38 9.80
CA ARG A 102 -23.70 -21.49 9.30
C ARG A 102 -24.00 -21.70 7.82
N GLY A 103 -23.00 -22.07 7.04
CA GLY A 103 -23.12 -22.40 5.62
C GLY A 103 -23.63 -21.26 4.74
N GLU A 104 -23.31 -20.00 5.08
CA GLU A 104 -23.72 -18.83 4.31
C GLU A 104 -23.09 -18.85 2.90
N PRO A 105 -23.88 -18.74 1.81
CA PRO A 105 -23.35 -18.88 0.44
C PRO A 105 -22.19 -17.95 0.13
N ALA A 106 -22.27 -16.68 0.50
CA ALA A 106 -21.21 -15.71 0.22
C ALA A 106 -19.88 -16.04 0.94
N PHE A 107 -19.96 -16.63 2.14
CA PHE A 107 -18.77 -17.10 2.87
C PHE A 107 -18.17 -18.33 2.18
N LEU A 108 -19.01 -19.30 1.76
CA LEU A 108 -18.53 -20.50 1.07
C LEU A 108 -17.90 -20.15 -0.27
N ASP A 109 -18.51 -19.25 -1.05
CA ASP A 109 -17.95 -18.75 -2.30
C ASP A 109 -16.59 -18.04 -2.07
N CYS A 110 -16.48 -17.28 -0.96
CA CYS A 110 -15.23 -16.62 -0.57
C CYS A 110 -14.14 -17.64 -0.21
N ALA A 111 -14.48 -18.65 0.59
CA ALA A 111 -13.57 -19.70 0.98
C ALA A 111 -13.08 -20.50 -0.24
N ASP A 112 -13.99 -20.92 -1.12
CA ASP A 112 -13.66 -21.65 -2.35
C ASP A 112 -12.74 -20.85 -3.28
N LEU A 113 -13.02 -19.56 -3.45
CA LEU A 113 -12.22 -18.67 -4.31
C LEU A 113 -10.80 -18.49 -3.79
N LEU A 114 -10.61 -18.39 -2.48
CA LEU A 114 -9.31 -18.05 -1.86
C LEU A 114 -8.52 -19.27 -1.40
N SER A 115 -9.12 -20.45 -1.26
CA SER A 115 -8.45 -21.68 -0.82
C SER A 115 -7.46 -22.23 -1.86
N GLY A 116 -7.67 -21.96 -3.14
CA GLY A 116 -6.74 -22.38 -4.21
C GLY A 116 -6.61 -23.90 -4.42
N GLY A 117 -7.50 -24.71 -3.82
CA GLY A 117 -7.48 -26.16 -3.92
C GLY A 117 -8.13 -26.87 -2.73
N PHE A 118 -7.58 -28.04 -2.35
CA PHE A 118 -8.15 -28.92 -1.31
C PHE A 118 -7.90 -28.47 0.14
N GLU A 119 -7.08 -27.48 0.37
CA GLU A 119 -6.72 -27.00 1.71
C GLU A 119 -7.10 -25.53 1.89
N ASP A 120 -7.66 -25.20 3.06
CA ASP A 120 -8.06 -23.84 3.44
C ASP A 120 -6.88 -22.92 3.77
N SER A 121 -5.65 -23.35 3.50
CA SER A 121 -4.44 -22.59 3.88
C SER A 121 -4.42 -21.20 3.23
N GLY A 122 -4.72 -21.08 1.94
CA GLY A 122 -4.75 -19.80 1.24
C GLY A 122 -5.82 -18.84 1.79
N PHE A 123 -6.98 -19.36 2.18
CA PHE A 123 -8.04 -18.57 2.80
C PHE A 123 -7.64 -18.08 4.19
N LYS A 124 -7.09 -18.96 5.04
CA LYS A 124 -6.57 -18.62 6.38
C LYS A 124 -5.47 -17.57 6.30
N ASP A 125 -4.51 -17.76 5.39
CA ASP A 125 -3.41 -16.81 5.18
C ASP A 125 -3.92 -15.45 4.72
N THR A 126 -4.96 -15.42 3.90
CA THR A 126 -5.60 -14.16 3.45
C THR A 126 -6.26 -13.43 4.61
N ILE A 127 -7.02 -14.14 5.47
CA ILE A 127 -7.66 -13.55 6.66
C ILE A 127 -6.60 -12.98 7.61
N LEU A 128 -5.55 -13.74 7.92
CA LEU A 128 -4.48 -13.27 8.82
C LEU A 128 -3.71 -12.08 8.22
N SER A 129 -3.40 -12.12 6.93
CA SER A 129 -2.74 -11.00 6.24
C SER A 129 -3.60 -9.73 6.28
N LEU A 130 -4.91 -9.88 6.07
CA LEU A 130 -5.85 -8.77 6.12
C LEU A 130 -6.01 -8.23 7.54
N TYR A 131 -6.06 -9.10 8.54
CA TYR A 131 -6.07 -8.74 9.95
C TYR A 131 -4.80 -7.94 10.32
N HIS A 132 -3.61 -8.48 10.04
CA HIS A 132 -2.35 -7.80 10.35
C HIS A 132 -2.23 -6.44 9.65
N PHE A 133 -2.70 -6.34 8.39
CA PHE A 133 -2.74 -5.06 7.71
C PHE A 133 -3.71 -4.08 8.39
N SER A 134 -4.89 -4.56 8.80
CA SER A 134 -5.89 -3.73 9.48
C SER A 134 -5.39 -3.16 10.81
N CYS A 135 -4.52 -3.89 11.53
CA CYS A 135 -3.91 -3.42 12.77
C CYS A 135 -3.04 -2.16 12.59
N SER A 136 -2.62 -1.83 11.36
CA SER A 136 -1.94 -0.56 11.06
C SER A 136 -2.89 0.65 10.93
N MET A 137 -4.19 0.40 10.93
CA MET A 137 -5.22 1.44 10.81
C MET A 137 -5.64 1.92 12.20
N PRO A 138 -5.95 3.21 12.39
CA PRO A 138 -6.42 3.73 13.68
C PRO A 138 -7.71 3.06 14.17
N PHE A 139 -8.59 2.68 13.24
CA PHE A 139 -9.88 2.02 13.50
C PHE A 139 -10.00 0.77 12.61
N PRO A 140 -9.40 -0.36 13.01
CA PRO A 140 -9.30 -1.58 12.18
C PRO A 140 -10.66 -2.11 11.70
N GLU A 141 -11.65 -2.19 12.59
CA GLU A 141 -12.97 -2.73 12.26
C GLU A 141 -13.73 -1.83 11.27
N ASP A 142 -13.66 -0.50 11.43
CA ASP A 142 -14.28 0.45 10.50
C ASP A 142 -13.65 0.35 9.12
N TRP A 143 -12.32 0.22 9.08
CA TRP A 143 -11.59 0.04 7.85
C TRP A 143 -11.95 -1.27 7.16
N LEU A 144 -11.94 -2.40 7.88
CA LEU A 144 -12.38 -3.71 7.37
C LEU A 144 -13.82 -3.65 6.85
N GLY A 145 -14.75 -3.06 7.61
CA GLY A 145 -16.14 -2.89 7.21
C GLY A 145 -16.35 -2.02 5.98
N SER A 146 -15.36 -1.19 5.63
CA SER A 146 -15.41 -0.33 4.43
C SER A 146 -14.94 -1.00 3.15
N LEU A 147 -14.26 -2.16 3.22
CA LEU A 147 -13.59 -2.80 2.07
C LEU A 147 -14.55 -3.21 0.95
N SER A 148 -15.78 -3.56 1.27
CA SER A 148 -16.78 -3.95 0.26
C SER A 148 -17.41 -2.76 -0.47
N ARG A 149 -17.36 -1.55 0.08
CA ARG A 149 -17.99 -0.35 -0.51
C ARG A 149 -17.58 -0.07 -1.95
N PRO A 150 -16.28 -0.17 -2.32
CA PRO A 150 -15.84 0.06 -3.71
C PRO A 150 -16.44 -0.92 -4.74
N TYR A 151 -17.07 -1.99 -4.30
CA TYR A 151 -17.66 -3.01 -5.17
C TYR A 151 -19.16 -2.83 -5.39
N GLY A 152 -19.74 -1.69 -5.01
CA GLY A 152 -21.11 -1.34 -5.31
C GLY A 152 -22.12 -1.65 -4.22
N GLU A 153 -21.81 -1.37 -2.95
CA GLU A 153 -22.71 -1.54 -1.78
C GLU A 153 -24.12 -0.99 -2.02
N ASN A 154 -24.25 0.10 -2.78
CA ASN A 154 -25.53 0.78 -3.05
C ASN A 154 -26.12 0.43 -4.42
N GLY A 155 -25.58 -0.57 -5.14
CA GLY A 155 -26.00 -0.92 -6.48
C GLY A 155 -25.49 0.09 -7.52
N ALA A 156 -24.34 -0.16 -8.11
CA ALA A 156 -23.83 0.65 -9.22
C ALA A 156 -24.60 0.33 -10.50
N ALA A 157 -25.03 1.35 -11.24
CA ALA A 157 -25.67 1.19 -12.54
C ALA A 157 -24.66 1.26 -13.70
N ALA A 158 -23.48 1.88 -13.45
CA ALA A 158 -22.38 1.99 -14.39
C ALA A 158 -21.04 1.91 -13.63
N LEU A 159 -19.94 1.62 -14.31
CA LEU A 159 -18.60 1.66 -13.69
C LEU A 159 -18.26 3.05 -13.17
N SER A 160 -18.75 4.11 -13.81
CA SER A 160 -18.56 5.49 -13.37
C SER A 160 -19.13 5.79 -11.98
N ASP A 161 -20.06 4.97 -11.48
CA ASP A 161 -20.62 5.09 -10.12
C ASP A 161 -19.66 4.56 -9.05
N LEU A 162 -18.65 3.78 -9.46
CA LEU A 162 -17.66 3.21 -8.57
C LEU A 162 -16.54 4.23 -8.29
N PRO A 163 -16.13 4.38 -7.01
CA PRO A 163 -15.23 5.47 -6.61
C PRO A 163 -13.84 5.40 -7.26
N TRP A 164 -13.38 4.23 -7.65
CA TRP A 164 -12.05 3.99 -8.21
C TRP A 164 -11.97 4.10 -9.74
N THR A 165 -13.10 4.10 -10.46
CA THR A 165 -13.11 4.12 -11.93
C THR A 165 -12.40 5.35 -12.49
N LYS A 166 -12.66 6.51 -11.90
CA LYS A 166 -12.00 7.77 -12.30
C LYS A 166 -10.48 7.68 -12.14
N ASP A 167 -10.01 7.13 -11.02
CA ASP A 167 -8.58 7.03 -10.74
C ASP A 167 -7.88 6.06 -11.70
N ILE A 168 -8.54 4.95 -12.07
CA ILE A 168 -8.04 4.01 -13.09
C ILE A 168 -7.94 4.68 -14.45
N LEU A 169 -9.00 5.35 -14.90
CA LEU A 169 -8.98 6.04 -16.21
C LEU A 169 -7.93 7.14 -16.24
N GLU A 170 -7.76 7.87 -15.15
CA GLU A 170 -6.72 8.90 -15.03
C GLU A 170 -5.31 8.30 -15.03
N ASP A 171 -5.07 7.15 -14.42
CA ASP A 171 -3.78 6.45 -14.47
C ASP A 171 -3.47 5.99 -15.90
N PHE A 172 -4.42 5.37 -16.60
CA PHE A 172 -4.23 4.99 -17.99
C PHE A 172 -4.03 6.19 -18.93
N ARG A 173 -4.73 7.30 -18.69
CA ARG A 173 -4.52 8.55 -19.45
C ARG A 173 -3.11 9.10 -19.27
N ARG A 174 -2.60 9.11 -18.04
CA ARG A 174 -1.20 9.51 -17.76
C ARG A 174 -0.19 8.59 -18.44
N ARG A 175 -0.45 7.29 -18.48
CA ARG A 175 0.39 6.31 -19.20
C ARG A 175 0.36 6.56 -20.69
N ALA A 176 -0.81 6.75 -21.29
CA ALA A 176 -0.94 7.07 -22.71
C ALA A 176 -0.19 8.35 -23.08
N GLN A 177 -0.26 9.38 -22.23
CA GLN A 177 0.53 10.60 -22.40
C GLN A 177 2.03 10.32 -22.34
N SER A 178 2.49 9.49 -21.37
CA SER A 178 3.90 9.10 -21.25
C SER A 178 4.38 8.31 -22.47
N TRP A 179 3.54 7.42 -23.03
CA TRP A 179 3.88 6.71 -24.26
C TRP A 179 3.98 7.66 -25.45
N ALA A 180 3.04 8.62 -25.60
CA ALA A 180 3.12 9.65 -26.62
C ALA A 180 4.38 10.50 -26.49
N ASP A 181 4.77 10.88 -25.27
CA ASP A 181 6.01 11.63 -25.02
C ASP A 181 7.27 10.80 -25.39
N SER A 182 7.26 9.51 -25.08
CA SER A 182 8.33 8.58 -25.49
C SER A 182 8.45 8.49 -27.01
N TYR A 183 7.32 8.51 -27.73
CA TYR A 183 7.33 8.54 -29.20
C TYR A 183 7.78 9.88 -29.77
N ARG A 184 7.49 11.02 -29.13
CA ARG A 184 8.10 12.32 -29.52
C ARG A 184 9.62 12.26 -29.41
N GLN A 185 10.15 11.62 -28.38
CA GLN A 185 11.60 11.40 -28.26
C GLN A 185 12.12 10.52 -29.41
N ILE A 186 11.39 9.46 -29.79
CA ILE A 186 11.75 8.65 -30.97
C ILE A 186 11.81 9.50 -32.22
N PHE A 187 10.81 10.35 -32.48
CA PHE A 187 10.83 11.22 -33.67
C PHE A 187 12.03 12.16 -33.68
N THR A 188 12.42 12.70 -32.52
CA THR A 188 13.67 13.48 -32.42
C THR A 188 14.91 12.66 -32.79
N PHE A 189 14.94 11.38 -32.46
CA PHE A 189 16.02 10.48 -32.91
C PHE A 189 15.99 10.25 -34.44
N LEU A 190 14.80 10.10 -35.04
CA LEU A 190 14.66 9.91 -36.47
C LEU A 190 15.09 11.16 -37.28
N GLU A 191 14.82 12.35 -36.77
CA GLU A 191 15.31 13.61 -37.36
C GLU A 191 16.83 13.70 -37.42
N ASN A 192 17.49 13.13 -36.40
CA ASN A 192 18.94 13.12 -36.31
C ASN A 192 19.62 11.99 -37.12
N GLU A 193 18.83 11.01 -37.66
CA GLU A 193 19.36 9.89 -38.43
C GLU A 193 18.41 9.59 -39.62
N PRO A 194 18.55 10.30 -40.73
CA PRO A 194 17.65 10.18 -41.89
C PRO A 194 17.53 8.76 -42.48
N ALA A 195 18.56 7.90 -42.24
CA ALA A 195 18.50 6.50 -42.71
C ALA A 195 17.41 5.70 -41.99
N LEU A 196 16.90 6.17 -40.85
CA LEU A 196 15.77 5.58 -40.08
C LEU A 196 14.40 6.18 -40.46
N ALA A 197 14.34 7.17 -41.38
CA ALA A 197 13.08 7.78 -41.83
C ALA A 197 11.97 6.78 -42.23
N PRO A 198 12.28 5.57 -42.79
CA PRO A 198 11.24 4.58 -43.07
C PRO A 198 10.45 4.07 -41.87
N TYR A 199 10.93 4.31 -40.64
CA TYR A 199 10.19 3.97 -39.41
C TYR A 199 9.05 4.94 -39.11
N ALA A 200 9.16 6.21 -39.59
CA ALA A 200 8.27 7.31 -39.20
C ALA A 200 6.80 7.00 -39.45
N GLU A 201 6.46 6.40 -40.59
CA GLU A 201 5.06 6.06 -40.94
C GLU A 201 4.44 5.10 -39.92
N THR A 202 5.12 3.99 -39.63
CA THR A 202 4.64 2.98 -38.64
C THR A 202 4.54 3.57 -37.23
N LEU A 203 5.52 4.40 -36.85
CA LEU A 203 5.56 5.01 -35.52
C LEU A 203 4.55 6.16 -35.39
N SER A 204 4.17 6.84 -36.51
CA SER A 204 3.13 7.87 -36.49
C SER A 204 1.78 7.28 -36.12
N ASP A 205 1.40 6.15 -36.73
CA ASP A 205 0.12 5.49 -36.42
C ASP A 205 0.02 5.11 -34.92
N GLU A 206 1.12 4.58 -34.37
CA GLU A 206 1.20 4.22 -32.94
C GLU A 206 1.14 5.48 -32.05
N PHE A 207 1.83 6.55 -32.42
CA PHE A 207 1.80 7.82 -31.71
C PHE A 207 0.42 8.47 -31.70
N ASP A 208 -0.27 8.45 -32.85
CA ASP A 208 -1.61 9.01 -32.99
C ASP A 208 -2.60 8.25 -32.08
N ALA A 209 -2.50 6.92 -32.03
CA ALA A 209 -3.30 6.11 -31.13
C ALA A 209 -3.08 6.50 -29.65
N PHE A 210 -1.83 6.66 -29.21
CA PHE A 210 -1.54 7.10 -27.84
C PHE A 210 -2.01 8.54 -27.57
N THR A 211 -1.92 9.42 -28.57
CA THR A 211 -2.40 10.79 -28.45
C THR A 211 -3.93 10.85 -28.32
N ILE A 212 -4.66 9.99 -29.01
CA ILE A 212 -6.11 9.84 -28.85
C ILE A 212 -6.43 9.35 -27.43
N LEU A 213 -5.80 8.26 -27.00
CA LEU A 213 -6.04 7.68 -25.67
C LEU A 213 -5.65 8.61 -24.53
N SER A 214 -4.65 9.46 -24.69
CA SER A 214 -4.27 10.45 -23.68
C SER A 214 -5.36 11.49 -23.40
N LYS A 215 -6.39 11.56 -24.26
CA LYS A 215 -7.53 12.47 -24.12
C LYS A 215 -8.83 11.75 -23.80
N ALA A 216 -8.83 10.41 -23.77
CA ALA A 216 -10.00 9.61 -23.48
C ALA A 216 -10.43 9.79 -22.01
N GLU A 217 -11.69 10.11 -21.77
CA GLU A 217 -12.24 10.41 -20.45
C GLU A 217 -13.19 9.32 -19.94
N THR A 218 -13.77 8.53 -20.87
CA THR A 218 -14.79 7.52 -20.56
C THR A 218 -14.29 6.11 -20.81
N TRP A 219 -14.90 5.13 -20.16
CA TRP A 219 -14.59 3.71 -20.38
C TRP A 219 -14.86 3.30 -21.82
N ASP A 220 -15.95 3.78 -22.41
CA ASP A 220 -16.33 3.47 -23.80
C ASP A 220 -15.27 3.91 -24.82
N GLU A 221 -14.67 5.10 -24.63
CA GLU A 221 -13.58 5.56 -25.49
C GLU A 221 -12.37 4.64 -25.40
N TRP A 222 -11.99 4.22 -24.18
CA TRP A 222 -10.90 3.26 -23.99
C TRP A 222 -11.22 1.89 -24.57
N TYR A 223 -12.43 1.37 -24.35
CA TYR A 223 -12.88 0.09 -24.89
C TYR A 223 -12.88 0.07 -26.42
N LYS A 224 -13.27 1.18 -27.05
CA LYS A 224 -13.29 1.33 -28.50
C LYS A 224 -11.90 1.40 -29.11
N ASP A 225 -10.99 2.16 -28.52
CA ASP A 225 -9.74 2.54 -29.17
C ASP A 225 -8.54 1.67 -28.70
N ALA A 226 -8.45 1.27 -27.44
CA ALA A 226 -7.31 0.52 -26.90
C ALA A 226 -7.10 -0.86 -27.56
N PRO A 227 -8.13 -1.70 -27.80
CA PRO A 227 -7.95 -3.00 -28.45
C PRO A 227 -7.49 -2.90 -29.91
N ASN A 228 -7.70 -1.75 -30.55
CA ASN A 228 -7.32 -1.53 -31.95
C ASN A 228 -5.86 -1.12 -32.12
N ILE A 229 -5.12 -0.89 -31.06
CA ILE A 229 -3.69 -0.58 -31.14
C ILE A 229 -2.94 -1.80 -31.66
N SER A 230 -2.24 -1.60 -32.77
CA SER A 230 -1.42 -2.64 -33.39
C SER A 230 0.01 -2.16 -33.57
N PHE A 231 0.95 -3.07 -33.34
CA PHE A 231 2.38 -2.81 -33.50
C PHE A 231 2.88 -3.48 -34.79
N ALA A 232 2.74 -2.80 -35.90
CA ALA A 232 3.19 -3.31 -37.17
C ALA A 232 4.71 -3.49 -37.21
N LYS A 233 5.19 -4.38 -38.11
CA LYS A 233 6.62 -4.59 -38.30
C LYS A 233 7.27 -3.34 -38.88
N LEU A 234 8.32 -2.83 -38.24
CA LEU A 234 9.11 -1.72 -38.74
C LEU A 234 9.71 -2.08 -40.12
N LYS A 235 9.71 -1.12 -41.02
CA LYS A 235 10.30 -1.28 -42.36
C LYS A 235 11.79 -1.60 -42.26
N ALA A 236 12.30 -2.37 -43.22
CA ALA A 236 13.74 -2.67 -43.23
C ALA A 236 14.54 -1.41 -43.57
N VAL A 237 15.58 -1.16 -42.79
CA VAL A 237 16.52 -0.03 -43.01
C VAL A 237 17.93 -0.58 -43.24
N LYS A 238 18.71 0.11 -44.07
CA LYS A 238 20.06 -0.30 -44.43
C LYS A 238 21.09 0.58 -43.71
N LYS A 239 22.02 -0.03 -42.99
CA LYS A 239 23.14 0.64 -42.32
C LYS A 239 24.01 1.45 -43.29
N SER A 240 24.15 0.98 -44.55
CA SER A 240 24.90 1.66 -45.61
C SER A 240 24.27 2.97 -46.09
N SER A 241 23.05 3.30 -45.61
CA SER A 241 22.39 4.56 -45.95
C SER A 241 22.70 5.68 -44.94
N SER A 242 23.44 5.38 -43.87
CA SER A 242 23.87 6.35 -42.88
C SER A 242 25.33 6.78 -43.14
N GLU A 243 25.63 8.05 -42.84
CA GLU A 243 26.98 8.61 -42.89
C GLU A 243 27.86 8.10 -41.72
N ASP A 244 27.23 7.82 -40.52
CA ASP A 244 27.88 7.25 -39.34
C ASP A 244 27.23 5.92 -38.94
N PRO A 245 27.84 4.79 -39.31
CA PRO A 245 27.31 3.47 -39.02
C PRO A 245 27.24 3.09 -37.52
N ILE A 246 28.06 3.72 -36.69
CA ILE A 246 28.05 3.44 -35.23
C ILE A 246 26.87 4.16 -34.60
N ARG A 247 26.72 5.47 -34.88
CA ARG A 247 25.60 6.27 -34.44
C ARG A 247 24.25 5.71 -34.93
N PHE A 248 24.19 5.23 -36.16
CA PHE A 248 23.00 4.57 -36.70
C PHE A 248 22.52 3.41 -35.86
N GLU A 249 23.45 2.49 -35.51
CA GLU A 249 23.09 1.32 -34.68
C GLU A 249 22.66 1.73 -33.26
N GLU A 250 23.32 2.72 -32.67
CA GLU A 250 22.96 3.25 -31.36
C GLU A 250 21.55 3.84 -31.37
N ILE A 251 21.25 4.75 -32.30
CA ILE A 251 19.91 5.37 -32.42
C ILE A 251 18.85 4.32 -32.71
N LYS A 252 19.10 3.40 -33.64
CA LYS A 252 18.19 2.31 -33.98
C LYS A 252 17.87 1.44 -32.75
N ASN A 253 18.89 1.08 -31.97
CA ASN A 253 18.71 0.28 -30.77
C ASN A 253 17.89 1.03 -29.72
N ASN A 254 18.13 2.34 -29.52
CA ASN A 254 17.36 3.19 -28.62
C ASN A 254 15.90 3.28 -29.04
N VAL A 255 15.62 3.53 -30.32
CA VAL A 255 14.26 3.56 -30.88
C VAL A 255 13.56 2.23 -30.65
N GLN A 256 14.22 1.10 -30.92
CA GLN A 256 13.65 -0.22 -30.71
C GLN A 256 13.43 -0.54 -29.24
N ALA A 257 14.33 -0.14 -28.35
CA ALA A 257 14.21 -0.36 -26.91
C ALA A 257 12.99 0.40 -26.34
N ILE A 258 12.85 1.68 -26.65
CA ILE A 258 11.71 2.51 -26.24
C ILE A 258 10.40 1.91 -26.75
N ARG A 259 10.33 1.64 -28.05
CA ARG A 259 9.13 1.05 -28.67
C ARG A 259 8.76 -0.30 -28.04
N ASN A 260 9.75 -1.18 -27.84
CA ASN A 260 9.51 -2.51 -27.27
C ASN A 260 9.01 -2.43 -25.82
N SER A 261 9.50 -1.47 -25.03
CA SER A 261 9.02 -1.23 -23.67
C SER A 261 7.55 -0.80 -23.69
N VAL A 262 7.20 0.19 -24.51
CA VAL A 262 5.80 0.64 -24.67
C VAL A 262 4.92 -0.49 -25.20
N LYS A 263 5.36 -1.19 -26.24
CA LYS A 263 4.63 -2.32 -26.82
C LYS A 263 4.32 -3.38 -25.78
N LYS A 264 5.29 -3.73 -24.94
CA LYS A 264 5.11 -4.74 -23.88
C LYS A 264 4.02 -4.29 -22.90
N GLU A 265 4.10 -3.07 -22.41
CA GLU A 265 3.12 -2.54 -21.44
C GLU A 265 1.72 -2.47 -22.04
N VAL A 266 1.59 -1.97 -23.26
CA VAL A 266 0.31 -1.88 -23.96
C VAL A 266 -0.29 -3.27 -24.23
N SER A 267 0.52 -4.22 -24.74
CA SER A 267 0.03 -5.55 -25.11
C SER A 267 -0.29 -6.42 -23.89
N GLU A 268 0.46 -6.29 -22.79
CA GLU A 268 0.29 -7.14 -21.60
C GLU A 268 -0.72 -6.57 -20.59
N ARG A 269 -0.94 -5.25 -20.59
CA ARG A 269 -1.80 -4.59 -19.59
C ARG A 269 -2.99 -3.85 -20.19
N LEU A 270 -2.74 -2.91 -21.13
CA LEU A 270 -3.78 -2.05 -21.65
C LEU A 270 -4.82 -2.81 -22.47
N ILE A 271 -4.36 -3.53 -23.50
CA ILE A 271 -5.26 -4.23 -24.44
C ILE A 271 -6.11 -5.27 -23.71
N PRO A 272 -5.57 -6.16 -22.87
CA PRO A 272 -6.39 -7.13 -22.14
C PRO A 272 -7.37 -6.47 -21.17
N PHE A 273 -7.00 -5.36 -20.56
CA PHE A 273 -7.85 -4.66 -19.60
C PHE A 273 -9.10 -4.06 -20.26
N PHE A 274 -8.94 -3.41 -21.41
CA PHE A 274 -10.04 -2.80 -22.15
C PHE A 274 -10.63 -3.69 -23.27
N ALA A 275 -10.26 -4.98 -23.33
CA ALA A 275 -10.90 -5.93 -24.23
C ALA A 275 -12.29 -6.40 -23.74
N ILE A 276 -12.64 -6.10 -22.49
CA ILE A 276 -13.88 -6.51 -21.84
C ILE A 276 -14.84 -5.31 -21.82
N PRO A 277 -16.12 -5.48 -22.25
CA PRO A 277 -17.13 -4.43 -22.20
C PRO A 277 -17.38 -3.91 -20.79
N GLU A 278 -17.78 -2.64 -20.65
CA GLU A 278 -18.12 -2.01 -19.38
C GLU A 278 -19.15 -2.82 -18.57
N GLU A 279 -20.21 -3.28 -19.24
CA GLU A 279 -21.29 -4.06 -18.61
C GLU A 279 -20.79 -5.36 -17.96
N GLN A 280 -19.83 -6.04 -18.60
CA GLN A 280 -19.26 -7.26 -18.04
C GLN A 280 -18.34 -6.95 -16.86
N TRP A 281 -17.53 -5.89 -16.93
CA TRP A 281 -16.73 -5.43 -15.81
C TRP A 281 -17.61 -5.07 -14.60
N LEU A 282 -18.67 -4.30 -14.84
CA LEU A 282 -19.62 -3.93 -13.80
C LEU A 282 -20.26 -5.16 -13.15
N HIS A 283 -20.72 -6.11 -13.98
CA HIS A 283 -21.27 -7.36 -13.48
C HIS A 283 -20.27 -8.14 -12.60
N ASP A 284 -19.03 -8.29 -13.07
CA ASP A 284 -18.01 -9.04 -12.33
C ASP A 284 -17.60 -8.33 -11.03
N VAL A 285 -17.49 -7.00 -11.04
CA VAL A 285 -17.21 -6.22 -9.83
C VAL A 285 -18.34 -6.33 -8.81
N ILE A 286 -19.61 -6.20 -9.24
CA ILE A 286 -20.76 -6.33 -8.33
C ILE A 286 -20.83 -7.75 -7.73
N ARG A 287 -20.47 -8.78 -8.50
CA ARG A 287 -20.38 -10.16 -7.97
C ARG A 287 -19.31 -10.34 -6.89
N MET A 288 -18.26 -9.52 -6.90
CA MET A 288 -17.24 -9.54 -5.84
C MET A 288 -17.72 -8.92 -4.53
N TYR A 289 -18.77 -8.06 -4.56
CA TYR A 289 -19.27 -7.39 -3.36
C TYR A 289 -19.59 -8.35 -2.19
N PRO A 290 -20.45 -9.38 -2.36
CA PRO A 290 -20.77 -10.31 -1.28
C PRO A 290 -19.55 -11.12 -0.81
N ILE A 291 -18.61 -11.44 -1.71
CA ILE A 291 -17.37 -12.18 -1.40
C ILE A 291 -16.44 -11.33 -0.53
N VAL A 292 -16.17 -10.09 -0.95
CA VAL A 292 -15.31 -9.16 -0.18
C VAL A 292 -15.96 -8.81 1.16
N ARG A 293 -17.28 -8.67 1.19
CA ARG A 293 -18.03 -8.45 2.41
C ARG A 293 -17.90 -9.63 3.38
N ALA A 294 -18.06 -10.86 2.90
CA ALA A 294 -17.88 -12.06 3.71
C ALA A 294 -16.44 -12.18 4.25
N LEU A 295 -15.43 -11.88 3.43
CA LEU A 295 -14.03 -11.81 3.88
C LEU A 295 -13.83 -10.78 4.99
N SER A 296 -14.42 -9.59 4.85
CA SER A 296 -14.35 -8.55 5.87
C SER A 296 -15.02 -8.98 7.16
N GLU A 297 -16.22 -9.56 7.08
CA GLU A 297 -17.01 -10.01 8.23
C GLU A 297 -16.30 -11.13 9.01
N VAL A 298 -15.72 -12.11 8.33
CA VAL A 298 -14.95 -13.19 9.00
C VAL A 298 -13.66 -12.67 9.61
N THR A 299 -12.98 -11.70 8.96
CA THR A 299 -11.77 -11.08 9.49
C THR A 299 -12.09 -10.25 10.75
N ILE A 300 -13.18 -9.49 10.77
CA ILE A 300 -13.67 -8.78 11.96
C ILE A 300 -14.02 -9.76 13.08
N ALA A 301 -14.70 -10.86 12.75
CA ALA A 301 -15.04 -11.89 13.73
C ALA A 301 -13.77 -12.52 14.35
N PHE A 302 -12.76 -12.81 13.53
CA PHE A 302 -11.46 -13.26 13.99
C PHE A 302 -10.80 -12.22 14.90
N SER A 303 -10.73 -10.96 14.48
CA SER A 303 -10.13 -9.87 15.26
C SER A 303 -10.74 -9.77 16.66
N ARG A 304 -12.08 -9.81 16.75
CA ARG A 304 -12.82 -9.78 18.02
C ARG A 304 -12.57 -11.00 18.88
N ALA A 305 -12.59 -12.19 18.29
CA ALA A 305 -12.34 -13.45 19.00
C ALA A 305 -10.90 -13.49 19.54
N TYR A 306 -9.93 -13.06 18.74
CA TYR A 306 -8.53 -13.01 19.11
C TYR A 306 -8.25 -11.99 20.23
N ALA A 307 -8.80 -10.79 20.15
CA ALA A 307 -8.74 -9.80 21.22
C ALA A 307 -9.41 -10.33 22.51
N GLY A 308 -10.56 -11.00 22.38
CA GLY A 308 -11.24 -11.64 23.51
C GLY A 308 -10.40 -12.74 24.16
N ARG A 309 -9.74 -13.60 23.38
CA ARG A 309 -8.86 -14.65 23.86
C ARG A 309 -7.63 -14.06 24.58
N LYS A 310 -6.98 -13.07 23.99
CA LYS A 310 -5.85 -12.35 24.64
C LYS A 310 -6.29 -11.73 25.96
N LYS A 311 -7.44 -11.07 26.02
CA LYS A 311 -7.98 -10.49 27.25
C LYS A 311 -8.24 -11.55 28.33
N GLN A 312 -8.83 -12.71 27.98
CA GLN A 312 -9.10 -13.82 28.91
C GLN A 312 -7.80 -14.42 29.48
N GLU A 313 -6.75 -14.51 28.67
CA GLU A 313 -5.45 -15.05 29.07
C GLU A 313 -4.53 -14.00 29.72
N GLY A 314 -4.96 -12.74 29.79
CA GLY A 314 -4.17 -11.63 30.32
C GLY A 314 -2.95 -11.32 29.46
N LEU A 315 -3.11 -11.37 28.15
CA LEU A 315 -2.07 -11.13 27.14
C LEU A 315 -2.35 -9.88 26.33
N MET A 316 -1.31 -9.21 25.85
CA MET A 316 -1.40 -8.14 24.85
C MET A 316 -0.16 -8.12 23.97
N GLU A 317 -0.31 -7.68 22.74
CA GLU A 317 0.75 -7.47 21.76
C GLU A 317 1.14 -5.98 21.65
N PHE A 318 2.18 -5.68 20.89
CA PHE A 318 2.59 -4.29 20.63
C PHE A 318 1.51 -3.50 19.90
N THR A 319 0.84 -4.12 18.93
CA THR A 319 -0.28 -3.53 18.18
C THR A 319 -1.47 -3.20 19.08
N ASP A 320 -1.76 -4.04 20.07
CA ASP A 320 -2.82 -3.75 21.06
C ASP A 320 -2.49 -2.51 21.89
N MET A 321 -1.21 -2.32 22.25
CA MET A 321 -0.80 -1.11 22.99
C MET A 321 -1.07 0.17 22.20
N GLU A 322 -0.82 0.16 20.90
CA GLU A 322 -1.06 1.33 20.04
C GLU A 322 -2.54 1.70 20.04
N HIS A 323 -3.42 0.70 19.90
CA HIS A 323 -4.87 0.90 19.94
C HIS A 323 -5.38 1.32 21.33
N TYR A 324 -4.90 0.69 22.40
CA TYR A 324 -5.26 1.10 23.77
C TYR A 324 -4.88 2.56 24.05
N VAL A 325 -3.76 3.02 23.52
CA VAL A 325 -3.36 4.43 23.69
C VAL A 325 -4.30 5.34 22.90
N LEU A 326 -4.73 4.95 21.68
CA LEU A 326 -5.73 5.71 20.93
C LEU A 326 -7.07 5.77 21.69
N ASP A 327 -7.48 4.69 22.34
CA ASP A 327 -8.70 4.65 23.16
C ASP A 327 -8.62 5.53 24.42
N ILE A 328 -7.40 5.75 24.96
CA ILE A 328 -7.17 6.61 26.12
C ILE A 328 -7.17 8.09 25.75
N LEU A 329 -6.71 8.46 24.53
CA LEU A 329 -6.51 9.85 24.09
C LEU A 329 -7.79 10.46 23.52
#